data_a28e80be1f7b6734ecece5f2ccb044a7
#
_entry.id   a28e80be1f7b6734ecece5f2ccb044a7
#
_cell.length_a   1.000
_cell.length_b   1.000
_cell.length_c   1.000
_cell.angle_alpha   90.00
_cell.angle_beta   90.00
_cell.angle_gamma   90.00
#
_symmetry.space_group_name_H-M   'P 1'
#
loop_
_entity.id
_entity.type
_entity.pdbx_description
1 polymer ?
#
loop_
_entity_poly.entity_id
_entity_poly.type
_entity_poly.pdbx_seq_one_letter_code
_entity_poly.pdbx_strand_id
1 'polypeptide(L)'
;TNACVAIVGGRGDFLISPNSGRYWFRTVRCVVDDSPEPVTPIYTLSYDVNKQEGRDIIIPKGTKLLRQHVEQNGSVQLSGTRLEASGRVHVGWSINGKEYALGGLVNNITSDLVAKAIWVKGYWVGNSIWASGNLCSGKFATTQEYISKVWNGGDYYNWNCKDPLDIDKEEIYTGWNPLNDPCPIGWKTPSKADFDNLVSAGYVYGLKNGVAGYWFGTVTLPTAEKQDDYLFMPSKGGYRDLNSTGLAQVESYTTYWSTIKEDAGGTNPYLLELKTDNSGIRVRTTHSTRYGVHVRCIKDID
;
A
#
# COMPACT_ATOMS: atom_id res chain seq x y z
N THR A 1 -18.57 -24.83 -30.19
CA THR A 1 -19.83 -24.29 -30.75
C THR A 1 -19.54 -23.64 -32.09
N ASN A 2 -20.18 -24.12 -33.13
CA ASN A 2 -20.04 -23.60 -34.49
C ASN A 2 -20.85 -22.29 -34.61
N ALA A 3 -20.36 -21.37 -35.43
CA ALA A 3 -21.10 -20.15 -35.74
C ALA A 3 -22.04 -20.41 -36.95
N CYS A 4 -23.22 -19.82 -36.91
CA CYS A 4 -24.09 -19.80 -38.09
C CYS A 4 -23.60 -18.72 -39.06
N VAL A 5 -23.62 -19.05 -40.34
CA VAL A 5 -23.23 -18.15 -41.45
C VAL A 5 -24.30 -18.19 -42.53
N ALA A 6 -24.77 -17.00 -42.92
CA ALA A 6 -25.60 -16.85 -44.09
C ALA A 6 -24.68 -16.70 -45.32
N ILE A 7 -24.85 -17.54 -46.33
CA ILE A 7 -24.12 -17.51 -47.58
C ILE A 7 -25.10 -17.11 -48.70
N VAL A 8 -24.81 -15.99 -49.37
CA VAL A 8 -25.59 -15.57 -50.55
C VAL A 8 -24.84 -15.99 -51.80
N GLY A 9 -25.44 -16.90 -52.53
CA GLY A 9 -24.91 -17.39 -53.84
C GLY A 9 -25.21 -16.39 -54.97
N GLY A 10 -24.38 -16.39 -56.01
CA GLY A 10 -24.49 -15.46 -57.14
C GLY A 10 -25.75 -15.62 -58.02
N ARG A 11 -26.66 -16.54 -57.68
CA ARG A 11 -27.96 -16.76 -58.34
C ARG A 11 -29.16 -16.44 -57.46
N GLY A 12 -28.93 -15.75 -56.30
CA GLY A 12 -29.99 -15.40 -55.36
C GLY A 12 -30.34 -16.51 -54.37
N ASP A 13 -29.62 -17.62 -54.34
CA ASP A 13 -29.81 -18.68 -53.37
C ASP A 13 -29.30 -18.24 -52.00
N PHE A 14 -30.10 -18.52 -50.97
CA PHE A 14 -29.76 -18.15 -49.57
C PHE A 14 -29.57 -19.44 -48.77
N LEU A 15 -28.43 -19.61 -48.19
CA LEU A 15 -28.07 -20.81 -47.42
C LEU A 15 -27.54 -20.41 -46.05
N ILE A 16 -28.18 -20.95 -45.00
CA ILE A 16 -27.68 -20.80 -43.63
C ILE A 16 -26.86 -22.06 -43.28
N SER A 17 -25.59 -21.91 -43.06
CA SER A 17 -24.72 -23.02 -42.67
C SER A 17 -24.38 -22.96 -41.19
N PRO A 18 -24.86 -23.90 -40.36
CA PRO A 18 -24.58 -23.94 -38.94
C PRO A 18 -23.17 -24.48 -38.60
N ASN A 19 -22.43 -24.97 -39.59
CA ASN A 19 -21.18 -25.69 -39.35
C ASN A 19 -19.91 -24.97 -39.85
N SER A 20 -19.97 -23.64 -40.01
CA SER A 20 -18.76 -22.89 -40.40
C SER A 20 -17.76 -22.82 -39.26
N GLY A 21 -16.51 -23.21 -39.51
CA GLY A 21 -15.43 -23.13 -38.52
C GLY A 21 -15.16 -21.68 -38.06
N ARG A 22 -14.90 -21.47 -36.79
CA ARG A 22 -14.63 -20.16 -36.21
C ARG A 22 -13.38 -19.45 -36.73
N TYR A 23 -12.52 -20.16 -37.41
CA TYR A 23 -11.25 -19.65 -37.96
C TYR A 23 -11.37 -18.99 -39.32
N TRP A 24 -12.56 -18.99 -39.94
CA TRP A 24 -12.76 -18.39 -41.22
C TRP A 24 -13.14 -16.91 -41.10
N PHE A 25 -12.38 -16.03 -41.71
CA PHE A 25 -12.73 -14.62 -41.80
C PHE A 25 -13.95 -14.46 -42.71
N ARG A 26 -14.98 -13.81 -42.23
CA ARG A 26 -16.23 -13.56 -42.93
C ARG A 26 -16.63 -12.11 -42.78
N THR A 27 -17.24 -11.57 -43.83
CA THR A 27 -17.89 -10.28 -43.78
C THR A 27 -19.16 -10.36 -42.91
N VAL A 28 -19.30 -9.48 -41.96
CA VAL A 28 -20.50 -9.39 -41.14
C VAL A 28 -21.35 -8.23 -41.65
N ARG A 29 -22.61 -8.49 -41.90
CA ARG A 29 -23.60 -7.46 -42.16
C ARG A 29 -24.58 -7.45 -41.00
N CYS A 30 -24.69 -6.32 -40.32
CA CYS A 30 -25.66 -6.14 -39.24
C CYS A 30 -27.06 -6.00 -39.86
N VAL A 31 -28.01 -6.67 -39.26
CA VAL A 31 -29.44 -6.47 -39.56
C VAL A 31 -30.08 -5.77 -38.38
N VAL A 32 -31.11 -4.97 -38.63
CA VAL A 32 -31.94 -4.42 -37.57
C VAL A 32 -32.72 -5.57 -36.98
N ASP A 33 -32.67 -5.72 -35.68
CA ASP A 33 -33.50 -6.69 -34.97
C ASP A 33 -34.86 -6.03 -34.71
N ASP A 34 -35.83 -6.40 -35.50
CA ASP A 34 -37.24 -5.92 -35.38
C ASP A 34 -38.04 -6.75 -34.35
N SER A 35 -37.38 -7.69 -33.65
CA SER A 35 -38.06 -8.45 -32.60
C SER A 35 -38.37 -7.56 -31.37
N PRO A 36 -39.57 -7.66 -30.81
CA PRO A 36 -39.99 -6.89 -29.63
C PRO A 36 -39.39 -7.44 -28.33
N GLU A 37 -38.35 -8.23 -28.40
CA GLU A 37 -37.66 -8.70 -27.20
C GLU A 37 -37.11 -7.51 -26.40
N PRO A 38 -37.38 -7.45 -25.10
CA PRO A 38 -36.87 -6.37 -24.26
C PRO A 38 -35.34 -6.42 -24.27
N VAL A 39 -34.74 -5.42 -24.92
CA VAL A 39 -33.28 -5.28 -24.91
C VAL A 39 -32.84 -5.00 -23.48
N THR A 40 -32.16 -5.96 -22.87
CA THR A 40 -31.55 -5.74 -21.53
C THR A 40 -30.54 -4.60 -21.65
N PRO A 41 -30.68 -3.50 -20.91
CA PRO A 41 -29.72 -2.42 -20.96
C PRO A 41 -28.30 -2.91 -20.63
N ILE A 42 -27.33 -2.42 -21.40
CA ILE A 42 -25.92 -2.70 -21.20
C ILE A 42 -25.24 -1.45 -20.69
N TYR A 43 -24.54 -1.57 -19.58
CA TYR A 43 -23.78 -0.49 -18.95
C TYR A 43 -22.29 -0.69 -19.13
N THR A 44 -21.53 0.37 -19.00
CA THR A 44 -20.10 0.38 -19.19
C THR A 44 -19.39 0.68 -17.86
N LEU A 45 -18.42 -0.18 -17.48
CA LEU A 45 -17.41 0.15 -16.49
C LEU A 45 -16.18 0.70 -17.19
N SER A 46 -15.73 1.88 -16.77
CA SER A 46 -14.46 2.49 -17.18
C SER A 46 -13.57 2.75 -15.98
N TYR A 47 -12.27 3.02 -16.23
CA TYR A 47 -11.28 3.26 -15.17
C TYR A 47 -10.72 4.67 -15.27
N ASP A 48 -10.68 5.36 -14.12
CA ASP A 48 -9.95 6.60 -13.92
C ASP A 48 -8.74 6.31 -13.01
N VAL A 49 -7.55 6.41 -13.55
CA VAL A 49 -6.31 6.19 -12.78
C VAL A 49 -6.08 7.26 -11.71
N ASN A 50 -6.94 8.28 -11.63
CA ASN A 50 -6.90 9.36 -10.65
C ASN A 50 -5.49 9.95 -10.53
N LYS A 51 -5.04 10.57 -11.62
CA LYS A 51 -3.67 11.10 -11.75
C LYS A 51 -3.33 12.00 -10.57
N GLN A 52 -2.26 11.65 -9.88
CA GLN A 52 -1.74 12.42 -8.75
C GLN A 52 -0.91 13.60 -9.27
N GLU A 53 -1.12 14.77 -8.73
CA GLU A 53 -0.43 16.00 -9.16
C GLU A 53 1.10 15.84 -9.06
N GLY A 54 1.80 16.18 -10.14
CA GLY A 54 3.26 16.12 -10.24
C GLY A 54 3.85 14.70 -10.27
N ARG A 55 3.03 13.65 -10.49
CA ARG A 55 3.50 12.25 -10.50
C ARG A 55 3.04 11.52 -11.75
N ASP A 56 3.95 10.77 -12.33
CA ASP A 56 3.61 9.83 -13.40
C ASP A 56 3.02 8.55 -12.80
N ILE A 57 1.94 8.08 -13.42
CA ILE A 57 1.32 6.81 -13.06
C ILE A 57 1.77 5.80 -14.10
N ILE A 58 2.41 4.75 -13.62
CA ILE A 58 2.87 3.65 -14.44
C ILE A 58 1.81 2.55 -14.40
N ILE A 59 1.30 2.20 -15.56
CA ILE A 59 0.45 1.02 -15.74
C ILE A 59 1.40 -0.13 -16.08
N PRO A 60 1.51 -1.18 -15.24
CA PRO A 60 2.41 -2.29 -15.50
C PRO A 60 2.17 -2.92 -16.88
N LYS A 61 3.26 -3.29 -17.56
CA LYS A 61 3.19 -3.86 -18.90
C LYS A 61 2.28 -5.10 -18.92
N GLY A 62 1.35 -5.13 -19.86
CA GLY A 62 0.36 -6.22 -19.99
C GLY A 62 -0.95 -5.97 -19.21
N THR A 63 -1.00 -4.96 -18.36
CA THR A 63 -2.26 -4.57 -17.70
C THR A 63 -3.15 -3.85 -18.67
N LYS A 64 -4.40 -4.31 -18.77
CA LYS A 64 -5.42 -3.67 -19.57
C LYS A 64 -6.52 -3.14 -18.63
N LEU A 65 -6.56 -1.84 -18.44
CA LEU A 65 -7.72 -1.16 -17.84
C LEU A 65 -8.79 -0.98 -18.92
N LEU A 66 -9.31 -2.11 -19.41
CA LEU A 66 -10.28 -2.11 -20.50
C LEU A 66 -11.65 -1.72 -19.99
N ARG A 67 -12.39 -1.00 -20.84
CA ARG A 67 -13.84 -0.87 -20.66
C ARG A 67 -14.48 -2.25 -20.65
N GLN A 68 -15.38 -2.47 -19.73
CA GLN A 68 -16.15 -3.70 -19.61
C GLN A 68 -17.63 -3.36 -19.81
N HIS A 69 -18.34 -4.20 -20.57
CA HIS A 69 -19.78 -4.08 -20.77
C HIS A 69 -20.48 -5.09 -19.89
N VAL A 70 -21.52 -4.65 -19.20
CA VAL A 70 -22.24 -5.45 -18.21
C VAL A 70 -23.73 -5.24 -18.41
N GLU A 71 -24.51 -6.30 -18.48
CA GLU A 71 -25.96 -6.25 -18.55
C GLU A 71 -26.54 -5.67 -17.27
N GLN A 72 -27.71 -5.06 -17.36
CA GLN A 72 -28.46 -4.55 -16.22
C GLN A 72 -28.58 -5.61 -15.12
N ASN A 73 -28.37 -5.21 -13.86
CA ASN A 73 -28.33 -6.06 -12.67
C ASN A 73 -27.24 -7.12 -12.67
N GLY A 74 -26.34 -7.11 -13.67
CA GLY A 74 -25.17 -7.97 -13.72
C GLY A 74 -24.09 -7.57 -12.72
N SER A 75 -22.98 -8.29 -12.77
CA SER A 75 -21.81 -8.07 -11.91
C SER A 75 -20.54 -7.93 -12.73
N VAL A 76 -19.58 -7.16 -12.24
CA VAL A 76 -18.28 -6.99 -12.88
C VAL A 76 -17.16 -7.05 -11.85
N GLN A 77 -16.08 -7.75 -12.19
CA GLN A 77 -14.87 -7.79 -11.39
C GLN A 77 -13.95 -6.63 -11.77
N LEU A 78 -13.54 -5.85 -10.77
CA LEU A 78 -12.60 -4.76 -10.95
C LEU A 78 -11.19 -5.28 -11.24
N SER A 79 -10.35 -4.45 -11.85
CA SER A 79 -8.95 -4.80 -12.06
C SER A 79 -8.25 -5.08 -10.73
N GLY A 80 -7.59 -6.25 -10.64
CA GLY A 80 -6.75 -6.64 -9.52
C GLY A 80 -5.31 -6.13 -9.63
N THR A 81 -4.97 -5.47 -10.75
CA THR A 81 -3.61 -5.00 -10.98
C THR A 81 -3.33 -3.73 -10.19
N ARG A 82 -2.23 -3.72 -9.46
CA ARG A 82 -1.73 -2.54 -8.76
C ARG A 82 -1.06 -1.61 -9.76
N LEU A 83 -1.50 -0.35 -9.79
CA LEU A 83 -0.82 0.72 -10.51
C LEU A 83 0.36 1.22 -9.66
N GLU A 84 1.37 1.79 -10.31
CA GLU A 84 2.57 2.30 -9.65
C GLU A 84 2.65 3.82 -9.75
N ALA A 85 3.05 4.48 -8.68
CA ALA A 85 3.39 5.89 -8.64
C ALA A 85 4.40 6.14 -7.52
N SER A 86 5.35 7.03 -7.75
CA SER A 86 6.41 7.36 -6.78
C SER A 86 5.81 7.82 -5.45
N GLY A 87 6.20 7.18 -4.33
CA GLY A 87 5.74 7.49 -2.97
C GLY A 87 4.24 7.34 -2.74
N ARG A 88 3.54 6.61 -3.60
CA ARG A 88 2.11 6.30 -3.51
C ARG A 88 1.85 4.83 -3.78
N VAL A 89 0.89 4.26 -3.10
CA VAL A 89 0.43 2.88 -3.29
C VAL A 89 -1.02 2.89 -3.71
N HIS A 90 -1.32 2.24 -4.84
CA HIS A 90 -2.68 1.98 -5.29
C HIS A 90 -3.28 0.86 -4.45
N VAL A 91 -4.34 1.14 -3.70
CA VAL A 91 -4.92 0.20 -2.73
C VAL A 91 -6.29 -0.34 -3.13
N GLY A 92 -6.95 0.25 -4.11
CA GLY A 92 -8.28 -0.15 -4.53
C GLY A 92 -8.94 0.86 -5.46
N TRP A 93 -10.24 0.72 -5.64
CA TRP A 93 -11.06 1.51 -6.53
C TRP A 93 -12.23 2.14 -5.79
N SER A 94 -12.59 3.38 -6.10
CA SER A 94 -13.79 4.04 -5.61
C SER A 94 -14.81 4.17 -6.74
N ILE A 95 -16.06 3.74 -6.50
CA ILE A 95 -17.20 3.91 -7.42
C ILE A 95 -18.30 4.59 -6.65
N ASN A 96 -18.71 5.78 -7.07
CA ASN A 96 -19.76 6.57 -6.42
C ASN A 96 -19.55 6.74 -4.91
N GLY A 97 -18.29 6.90 -4.48
CA GLY A 97 -17.91 7.06 -3.07
C GLY A 97 -17.80 5.77 -2.25
N LYS A 98 -18.18 4.62 -2.81
CA LYS A 98 -17.94 3.31 -2.19
C LYS A 98 -16.59 2.76 -2.60
N GLU A 99 -15.83 2.26 -1.63
CA GLU A 99 -14.50 1.69 -1.84
C GLU A 99 -14.57 0.18 -2.07
N TYR A 100 -13.70 -0.30 -2.95
CA TYR A 100 -13.52 -1.71 -3.30
C TYR A 100 -12.04 -2.04 -3.32
N ALA A 101 -11.68 -3.21 -2.80
CA ALA A 101 -10.32 -3.75 -2.92
C ALA A 101 -9.95 -4.00 -4.39
N LEU A 102 -8.65 -4.16 -4.66
CA LEU A 102 -8.17 -4.64 -5.96
C LEU A 102 -8.79 -6.00 -6.27
N GLY A 103 -9.34 -6.18 -7.47
CA GLY A 103 -10.06 -7.39 -7.86
C GLY A 103 -11.46 -7.52 -7.21
N GLY A 104 -11.96 -6.50 -6.54
CA GLY A 104 -13.28 -6.52 -5.91
C GLY A 104 -14.42 -6.71 -6.91
N LEU A 105 -15.54 -7.28 -6.45
CA LEU A 105 -16.74 -7.52 -7.26
C LEU A 105 -17.77 -6.41 -7.06
N VAL A 106 -18.29 -5.84 -8.14
CA VAL A 106 -19.40 -4.88 -8.14
C VAL A 106 -20.64 -5.58 -8.67
N ASN A 107 -21.70 -5.58 -7.88
CA ASN A 107 -22.94 -6.27 -8.20
C ASN A 107 -24.09 -5.26 -8.47
N ASN A 108 -25.15 -5.73 -9.10
CA ASN A 108 -26.39 -4.99 -9.35
C ASN A 108 -26.15 -3.68 -10.11
N ILE A 109 -25.48 -3.76 -11.24
CA ILE A 109 -25.15 -2.59 -12.06
C ILE A 109 -26.40 -2.09 -12.79
N THR A 110 -26.72 -0.80 -12.55
CA THR A 110 -27.92 -0.14 -13.10
C THR A 110 -27.59 1.14 -13.85
N SER A 111 -26.32 1.50 -13.99
CA SER A 111 -25.84 2.67 -14.74
C SER A 111 -24.38 2.48 -15.16
N ASP A 112 -23.89 3.33 -16.04
CA ASP A 112 -22.46 3.42 -16.33
C ASP A 112 -21.67 3.74 -15.07
N LEU A 113 -20.48 3.13 -14.92
CA LEU A 113 -19.63 3.23 -13.75
C LEU A 113 -18.23 3.72 -14.13
N VAL A 114 -17.66 4.52 -13.24
CA VAL A 114 -16.25 4.91 -13.29
C VAL A 114 -15.57 4.42 -12.02
N ALA A 115 -14.63 3.50 -12.16
CA ALA A 115 -13.77 3.03 -11.07
C ALA A 115 -12.56 3.97 -10.97
N LYS A 116 -12.54 4.82 -9.95
CA LYS A 116 -11.47 5.78 -9.68
C LYS A 116 -10.44 5.17 -8.74
N ALA A 117 -9.15 5.20 -9.12
CA ALA A 117 -8.09 4.64 -8.30
C ALA A 117 -7.96 5.35 -6.94
N ILE A 118 -7.78 4.56 -5.88
CA ILE A 118 -7.53 5.03 -4.51
C ILE A 118 -6.03 4.94 -4.24
N TRP A 119 -5.42 6.06 -3.89
CA TRP A 119 -3.99 6.16 -3.61
C TRP A 119 -3.73 6.47 -2.14
N VAL A 120 -2.78 5.76 -1.54
CA VAL A 120 -2.27 6.00 -0.19
C VAL A 120 -0.83 6.48 -0.28
N LYS A 121 -0.47 7.51 0.48
CA LYS A 121 0.92 7.96 0.59
C LYS A 121 1.72 6.95 1.40
N GLY A 122 2.75 6.35 0.81
CA GLY A 122 3.56 5.31 1.44
C GLY A 122 4.29 4.45 0.43
N TYR A 123 4.86 3.34 0.93
CA TYR A 123 5.69 2.43 0.16
C TYR A 123 5.29 0.98 0.39
N TRP A 124 5.13 0.22 -0.67
CA TRP A 124 4.94 -1.21 -0.57
C TRP A 124 6.29 -1.90 -0.44
N VAL A 125 6.60 -2.45 0.73
CA VAL A 125 7.85 -3.18 0.98
C VAL A 125 7.55 -4.45 1.78
N GLY A 126 8.07 -5.58 1.32
CA GLY A 126 7.66 -6.87 1.84
C GLY A 126 6.17 -7.10 1.58
N ASN A 127 5.41 -7.38 2.62
CA ASN A 127 3.97 -7.64 2.54
C ASN A 127 3.12 -6.48 3.10
N SER A 128 3.72 -5.32 3.38
CA SER A 128 3.07 -4.22 4.06
C SER A 128 3.24 -2.88 3.33
N ILE A 129 2.28 -1.97 3.51
CA ILE A 129 2.40 -0.57 3.05
C ILE A 129 2.91 0.26 4.23
N TRP A 130 4.14 0.73 4.13
CA TRP A 130 4.80 1.55 5.13
C TRP A 130 4.51 3.03 4.96
N ALA A 131 4.26 3.74 6.05
CA ALA A 131 4.12 5.18 6.05
C ALA A 131 5.40 5.86 5.54
N SER A 132 5.27 7.03 4.91
CA SER A 132 6.41 7.75 4.32
C SER A 132 7.36 8.38 5.34
N GLY A 133 6.94 8.51 6.59
CA GLY A 133 7.71 9.09 7.69
C GLY A 133 7.38 8.45 9.03
N ASN A 134 8.16 8.77 10.06
CA ASN A 134 7.85 8.37 11.43
C ASN A 134 6.61 9.11 11.91
N LEU A 135 5.95 8.56 12.93
CA LEU A 135 4.80 9.19 13.55
C LEU A 135 5.25 10.45 14.33
N CYS A 136 4.52 11.56 14.16
CA CYS A 136 4.73 12.81 14.84
C CYS A 136 3.38 13.45 15.14
N SER A 137 2.96 13.52 16.40
CA SER A 137 1.68 14.09 16.85
C SER A 137 0.47 13.61 16.02
N GLY A 138 0.39 12.31 15.79
CA GLY A 138 -0.67 11.68 14.98
C GLY A 138 -0.52 11.86 13.45
N LYS A 139 0.61 12.40 12.97
CA LYS A 139 0.94 12.58 11.55
C LYS A 139 2.30 11.97 11.24
N PHE A 140 2.55 11.69 9.97
CA PHE A 140 3.84 11.16 9.53
C PHE A 140 4.84 12.31 9.29
N ALA A 141 6.01 12.25 9.94
CA ALA A 141 7.09 13.20 9.76
C ALA A 141 7.59 13.21 8.31
N THR A 142 7.95 14.38 7.81
CA THR A 142 8.55 14.55 6.49
C THR A 142 10.07 14.41 6.55
N THR A 143 10.72 14.19 5.40
CA THR A 143 12.18 14.18 5.34
C THR A 143 12.80 15.50 5.81
N GLN A 144 12.10 16.63 5.59
CA GLN A 144 12.57 17.95 6.02
C GLN A 144 12.66 18.07 7.55
N GLU A 145 11.76 17.41 8.29
CA GLU A 145 11.82 17.38 9.76
C GLU A 145 13.03 16.64 10.28
N TYR A 146 13.53 15.62 9.54
CA TYR A 146 14.79 14.95 9.86
C TYR A 146 16.00 15.86 9.67
N ILE A 147 15.97 16.76 8.65
CA ILE A 147 17.08 17.68 8.39
C ILE A 147 17.10 18.78 9.44
N SER A 148 15.94 19.34 9.80
CA SER A 148 15.83 20.45 10.73
C SER A 148 16.01 20.04 12.19
N LYS A 149 15.72 18.78 12.52
CA LYS A 149 15.83 18.20 13.86
C LYS A 149 16.63 16.90 13.76
N VAL A 150 17.94 16.99 13.81
CA VAL A 150 18.93 15.94 13.47
C VAL A 150 18.67 14.55 14.10
N TRP A 151 17.92 14.51 15.20
CA TRP A 151 17.55 13.30 15.95
C TRP A 151 16.06 13.19 16.28
N ASN A 152 15.23 14.02 15.73
CA ASN A 152 13.81 14.06 16.07
C ASN A 152 12.95 13.98 14.81
N GLY A 153 13.14 12.91 14.09
CA GLY A 153 12.32 12.59 12.91
C GLY A 153 11.03 11.88 13.31
N GLY A 154 10.26 12.45 14.23
CA GLY A 154 9.07 11.90 14.83
C GLY A 154 9.10 11.99 16.35
N ASP A 155 7.98 11.68 16.96
CA ASP A 155 7.87 11.64 18.42
C ASP A 155 8.34 10.29 18.96
N TYR A 156 8.54 10.27 20.29
CA TYR A 156 8.82 9.04 21.02
C TYR A 156 7.56 8.59 21.74
N TYR A 157 7.31 7.30 21.74
CA TYR A 157 6.14 6.67 22.36
C TYR A 157 6.57 5.58 23.33
N ASN A 158 5.92 5.49 24.49
CA ASN A 158 5.96 4.28 25.28
C ASN A 158 5.27 3.14 24.52
N TRP A 159 5.65 1.91 24.80
CA TRP A 159 5.02 0.77 24.16
C TRP A 159 3.53 0.70 24.52
N ASN A 160 2.69 0.53 23.49
CA ASN A 160 1.23 0.47 23.61
C ASN A 160 0.60 1.76 24.22
N CYS A 161 1.17 2.92 23.90
CA CYS A 161 0.67 4.21 24.34
C CYS A 161 0.24 5.05 23.15
N LYS A 162 -0.99 5.57 23.19
CA LYS A 162 -1.58 6.34 22.09
C LYS A 162 -0.95 7.72 21.92
N ASP A 163 -0.59 8.34 23.03
CA ASP A 163 -0.02 9.69 23.07
C ASP A 163 1.51 9.64 23.03
N PRO A 164 2.17 10.67 22.49
CA PRO A 164 3.62 10.82 22.61
C PRO A 164 4.06 10.73 24.07
N LEU A 165 5.30 10.30 24.27
CA LEU A 165 5.87 10.07 25.59
C LEU A 165 5.66 11.26 26.52
N ASP A 166 4.92 11.03 27.57
CA ASP A 166 4.83 11.85 28.76
C ASP A 166 5.66 11.18 29.86
N ILE A 167 6.77 11.82 30.26
CA ILE A 167 7.69 11.27 31.26
C ILE A 167 7.05 11.10 32.65
N ASP A 168 5.95 11.78 32.89
CA ASP A 168 5.22 11.72 34.15
C ASP A 168 4.22 10.57 34.24
N LYS A 169 3.97 9.87 33.11
CA LYS A 169 3.08 8.70 33.06
C LYS A 169 3.87 7.39 33.16
N GLU A 170 3.78 6.75 34.31
CA GLU A 170 4.38 5.44 34.58
C GLU A 170 3.46 4.26 34.20
N GLU A 171 2.81 4.27 33.06
CA GLU A 171 1.96 3.15 32.67
C GLU A 171 2.80 1.96 32.14
N ILE A 172 2.63 0.80 32.79
CA ILE A 172 3.24 -0.46 32.38
C ILE A 172 2.16 -1.33 31.74
N TYR A 173 2.23 -1.47 30.42
CA TYR A 173 1.31 -2.36 29.72
C TYR A 173 1.86 -3.79 29.67
N THR A 174 1.03 -4.75 30.10
CA THR A 174 1.36 -6.19 30.08
C THR A 174 1.10 -6.84 28.73
N GLY A 175 0.22 -6.27 27.92
CA GLY A 175 -0.15 -6.75 26.58
C GLY A 175 -0.42 -5.61 25.62
N TRP A 176 -0.44 -5.90 24.32
CA TRP A 176 -0.84 -4.95 23.29
C TRP A 176 -2.37 -4.81 23.26
N ASN A 177 -2.83 -3.57 23.33
CA ASN A 177 -4.24 -3.22 23.13
C ASN A 177 -4.35 -2.32 21.90
N PRO A 178 -5.05 -2.75 20.83
CA PRO A 178 -5.20 -1.95 19.60
C PRO A 178 -5.85 -0.57 19.82
N LEU A 179 -6.62 -0.37 20.90
CA LEU A 179 -7.21 0.91 21.23
C LEU A 179 -6.17 1.96 21.67
N ASN A 180 -5.00 1.50 22.09
CA ASN A 180 -3.87 2.33 22.49
C ASN A 180 -2.82 2.48 21.37
N ASP A 181 -3.09 1.97 20.17
CA ASP A 181 -2.18 2.13 19.03
C ASP A 181 -2.04 3.62 18.68
N PRO A 182 -0.81 4.17 18.66
CA PRO A 182 -0.59 5.57 18.33
C PRO A 182 -0.84 5.91 16.86
N CYS A 183 -0.86 4.92 15.97
CA CYS A 183 -1.03 5.14 14.55
C CYS A 183 -2.41 5.73 14.21
N PRO A 184 -2.51 6.61 13.20
CA PRO A 184 -3.78 7.19 12.77
C PRO A 184 -4.77 6.11 12.28
N ILE A 185 -6.05 6.43 12.30
CA ILE A 185 -7.11 5.53 11.81
C ILE A 185 -6.76 4.98 10.42
N GLY A 186 -6.89 3.67 10.25
CA GLY A 186 -6.54 2.92 9.05
C GLY A 186 -5.04 2.65 8.89
N TRP A 187 -4.27 2.93 9.96
CA TRP A 187 -2.87 2.54 10.11
C TRP A 187 -2.68 1.84 11.45
N LYS A 188 -1.64 1.03 11.56
CA LYS A 188 -1.29 0.32 12.79
C LYS A 188 0.21 0.25 13.01
N THR A 189 0.61 0.04 14.24
CA THR A 189 2.01 -0.27 14.59
C THR A 189 2.37 -1.64 14.01
N PRO A 190 3.55 -1.81 13.38
CA PRO A 190 3.95 -3.10 12.78
C PRO A 190 4.16 -4.19 13.82
N SER A 191 3.96 -5.42 13.42
CA SER A 191 4.36 -6.61 14.18
C SER A 191 5.84 -6.93 13.98
N LYS A 192 6.40 -7.89 14.76
CA LYS A 192 7.72 -8.45 14.50
C LYS A 192 7.82 -9.03 13.08
N ALA A 193 6.79 -9.76 12.63
CA ALA A 193 6.77 -10.36 11.30
C ALA A 193 6.82 -9.30 10.18
N ASP A 194 6.19 -8.13 10.37
CA ASP A 194 6.30 -7.03 9.43
C ASP A 194 7.74 -6.51 9.33
N PHE A 195 8.46 -6.40 10.45
CA PHE A 195 9.87 -6.04 10.44
C PHE A 195 10.75 -7.11 9.80
N ASP A 196 10.50 -8.39 10.06
CA ASP A 196 11.23 -9.49 9.42
C ASP A 196 11.03 -9.46 7.89
N ASN A 197 9.80 -9.22 7.43
CA ASN A 197 9.48 -9.07 6.00
C ASN A 197 10.12 -7.81 5.39
N LEU A 198 10.15 -6.70 6.13
CA LEU A 198 10.80 -5.47 5.70
C LEU A 198 12.30 -5.70 5.45
N VAL A 199 12.98 -6.33 6.40
CA VAL A 199 14.42 -6.64 6.31
C VAL A 199 14.69 -7.64 5.18
N SER A 200 13.86 -8.66 5.04
CA SER A 200 13.98 -9.69 4.00
C SER A 200 13.76 -9.16 2.58
N ALA A 201 13.04 -8.05 2.43
CA ALA A 201 12.83 -7.39 1.13
C ALA A 201 14.09 -6.71 0.58
N GLY A 202 15.17 -6.69 1.35
CA GLY A 202 16.45 -6.07 1.00
C GLY A 202 16.52 -4.60 1.43
N TYR A 203 17.74 -4.19 1.78
CA TYR A 203 18.02 -2.83 2.21
C TYR A 203 19.45 -2.40 1.86
N VAL A 204 19.68 -1.09 1.84
CA VAL A 204 21.00 -0.50 1.66
C VAL A 204 21.13 0.76 2.53
N TYR A 205 22.29 0.92 3.17
CA TYR A 205 22.61 2.11 3.95
C TYR A 205 23.00 3.28 3.06
N GLY A 206 22.55 4.50 3.39
CA GLY A 206 22.92 5.70 2.65
C GLY A 206 22.32 6.98 3.22
N LEU A 207 22.41 8.05 2.45
CA LEU A 207 21.93 9.38 2.86
C LEU A 207 20.70 9.79 2.03
N LYS A 208 19.67 10.32 2.70
CA LYS A 208 18.59 11.09 2.07
C LYS A 208 18.64 12.52 2.57
N ASN A 209 18.92 13.48 1.68
CA ASN A 209 19.03 14.91 2.03
C ASN A 209 19.97 15.16 3.23
N GLY A 210 21.10 14.45 3.30
CA GLY A 210 22.08 14.59 4.38
C GLY A 210 21.76 13.77 5.65
N VAL A 211 20.62 13.12 5.72
CA VAL A 211 20.23 12.26 6.85
C VAL A 211 20.64 10.82 6.59
N ALA A 212 21.41 10.24 7.51
CA ALA A 212 21.82 8.83 7.44
C ALA A 212 20.65 7.90 7.76
N GLY A 213 20.58 6.78 7.02
CA GLY A 213 19.51 5.79 7.22
C GLY A 213 19.59 4.63 6.25
N TYR A 214 18.50 3.91 6.16
CA TYR A 214 18.37 2.73 5.31
C TYR A 214 17.26 2.90 4.31
N TRP A 215 17.55 2.55 3.06
CA TRP A 215 16.61 2.38 1.99
C TRP A 215 16.13 0.94 1.98
N PHE A 216 14.81 0.72 1.98
CA PHE A 216 14.22 -0.62 1.96
C PHE A 216 13.52 -0.88 0.62
N GLY A 217 13.46 -2.16 0.24
CA GLY A 217 12.93 -2.61 -1.05
C GLY A 217 13.93 -2.45 -2.19
N THR A 218 15.20 -2.21 -1.85
CA THR A 218 16.34 -2.14 -2.79
C THR A 218 17.62 -2.59 -2.10
N VAL A 219 18.57 -3.10 -2.87
CA VAL A 219 19.93 -3.44 -2.41
C VAL A 219 20.99 -2.52 -3.03
N THR A 220 20.55 -1.56 -3.85
CA THR A 220 21.42 -0.54 -4.46
C THR A 220 20.93 0.84 -4.06
N LEU A 221 21.88 1.77 -3.86
CA LEU A 221 21.55 3.15 -3.52
C LEU A 221 20.70 3.80 -4.65
N PRO A 222 19.52 4.35 -4.31
CA PRO A 222 18.74 5.09 -5.29
C PRO A 222 19.46 6.33 -5.80
N THR A 223 19.37 6.60 -7.10
CA THR A 223 19.76 7.90 -7.66
C THR A 223 18.88 9.02 -7.11
N ALA A 224 19.35 10.27 -7.21
CA ALA A 224 18.61 11.43 -6.66
C ALA A 224 17.16 11.49 -7.16
N GLU A 225 16.92 11.18 -8.44
CA GLU A 225 15.58 11.21 -9.05
C GLU A 225 14.68 10.07 -8.59
N LYS A 226 15.26 8.97 -8.05
CA LYS A 226 14.53 7.77 -7.62
C LYS A 226 14.41 7.64 -6.11
N GLN A 227 14.89 8.60 -5.35
CA GLN A 227 14.84 8.53 -3.88
C GLN A 227 13.41 8.45 -3.33
N ASP A 228 12.43 9.01 -4.04
CA ASP A 228 11.04 8.97 -3.63
C ASP A 228 10.30 7.68 -4.05
N ASP A 229 10.97 6.77 -4.75
CA ASP A 229 10.42 5.46 -5.13
C ASP A 229 10.57 4.41 -4.02
N TYR A 230 11.48 4.64 -3.06
CA TYR A 230 11.83 3.68 -2.01
C TYR A 230 11.54 4.20 -0.60
N LEU A 231 11.23 3.27 0.30
CA LEU A 231 11.07 3.56 1.71
C LEU A 231 12.43 3.93 2.32
N PHE A 232 12.52 5.12 2.90
CA PHE A 232 13.67 5.52 3.70
C PHE A 232 13.30 5.58 5.19
N MET A 233 14.16 4.99 6.02
CA MET A 233 14.07 5.09 7.47
C MET A 233 15.38 5.61 8.04
N PRO A 234 15.38 6.73 8.81
CA PRO A 234 16.59 7.29 9.39
C PRO A 234 17.16 6.36 10.46
N SER A 235 18.49 6.35 10.57
CA SER A 235 19.22 5.55 11.56
C SER A 235 19.71 6.36 12.76
N LYS A 236 19.51 7.67 12.77
CA LYS A 236 19.78 8.55 13.91
C LYS A 236 18.48 8.88 14.64
N GLY A 237 18.54 8.93 15.97
CA GLY A 237 17.37 9.26 16.80
C GLY A 237 17.44 8.66 18.20
N GLY A 238 18.12 7.52 18.34
CA GLY A 238 18.24 6.85 19.63
C GLY A 238 16.90 6.42 20.21
N TYR A 239 16.80 6.59 21.51
CA TYR A 239 15.58 6.37 22.30
C TYR A 239 15.58 7.32 23.51
N ARG A 240 14.43 7.51 24.13
CA ARG A 240 14.32 8.24 25.40
C ARG A 240 14.38 7.27 26.58
N ASP A 241 15.39 7.44 27.43
CA ASP A 241 15.55 6.67 28.66
C ASP A 241 14.72 7.27 29.79
N LEU A 242 14.16 6.43 30.64
CA LEU A 242 13.36 6.83 31.81
C LEU A 242 14.18 7.44 32.93
N ASN A 243 15.43 7.04 33.05
CA ASN A 243 16.31 7.48 34.14
C ASN A 243 17.01 8.80 33.80
N SER A 244 16.81 9.32 32.61
CA SER A 244 17.36 10.58 32.16
C SER A 244 16.31 11.39 31.40
N THR A 245 16.26 12.70 31.61
CA THR A 245 15.42 13.61 30.82
C THR A 245 15.91 13.78 29.39
N GLY A 246 16.99 13.06 29.00
CA GLY A 246 17.66 13.16 27.73
C GLY A 246 17.41 11.99 26.78
N LEU A 247 17.85 12.18 25.54
CA LEU A 247 17.91 11.11 24.53
C LEU A 247 19.21 10.33 24.71
N ALA A 248 19.12 9.00 24.60
CA ALA A 248 20.27 8.09 24.62
C ALA A 248 20.56 7.55 23.22
N GLN A 249 21.83 7.27 22.93
CA GLN A 249 22.32 6.60 21.71
C GLN A 249 21.95 7.28 20.38
N VAL A 250 21.69 8.59 20.41
CA VAL A 250 21.21 9.38 19.25
C VAL A 250 22.09 9.23 18.01
N GLU A 251 23.41 9.22 18.20
CA GLU A 251 24.39 9.11 17.11
C GLU A 251 24.74 7.66 16.73
N SER A 252 24.24 6.66 17.48
CA SER A 252 24.63 5.26 17.32
C SER A 252 23.59 4.44 16.57
N TYR A 253 22.30 4.67 16.84
CA TYR A 253 21.21 3.95 16.21
C TYR A 253 19.86 4.64 16.45
N THR A 254 18.82 4.18 15.77
CA THR A 254 17.42 4.46 16.09
C THR A 254 16.65 3.17 16.28
N THR A 255 15.53 3.25 16.99
CA THR A 255 14.67 2.10 17.28
C THR A 255 13.21 2.40 16.99
N TYR A 256 12.47 1.34 16.59
CA TYR A 256 11.06 1.41 16.25
C TYR A 256 10.28 0.28 16.94
N TRP A 257 9.15 0.60 17.58
CA TRP A 257 8.32 -0.39 18.26
C TRP A 257 7.62 -1.37 17.32
N SER A 258 7.50 -2.64 17.79
CA SER A 258 6.52 -3.59 17.28
C SER A 258 5.40 -3.82 18.31
N THR A 259 4.30 -4.44 17.84
CA THR A 259 3.15 -4.80 18.69
C THR A 259 3.39 -6.04 19.56
N ILE A 260 4.47 -6.78 19.33
CA ILE A 260 4.71 -8.11 19.94
C ILE A 260 5.82 -8.03 20.97
N LYS A 261 5.57 -8.63 22.15
CA LYS A 261 6.59 -8.93 23.16
C LYS A 261 7.31 -10.24 22.82
N GLU A 262 8.46 -10.41 23.45
CA GLU A 262 9.21 -11.67 23.43
C GLU A 262 8.36 -12.85 23.92
N ASP A 263 8.43 -13.98 23.23
CA ASP A 263 7.75 -15.21 23.62
C ASP A 263 8.32 -15.78 24.93
N ALA A 264 7.53 -16.63 25.60
CA ALA A 264 7.93 -17.36 26.81
C ALA A 264 8.21 -16.51 28.07
N GLY A 265 7.41 -15.45 28.29
CA GLY A 265 7.45 -14.68 29.54
C GLY A 265 8.41 -13.50 29.53
N GLY A 266 8.96 -13.16 28.36
CA GLY A 266 9.74 -11.94 28.16
C GLY A 266 8.90 -10.69 28.45
N THR A 267 9.51 -9.69 29.08
CA THR A 267 8.84 -8.42 29.43
C THR A 267 9.01 -7.37 28.35
N ASN A 268 10.01 -7.52 27.48
CA ASN A 268 10.39 -6.51 26.52
C ASN A 268 9.74 -6.74 25.14
N PRO A 269 9.22 -5.68 24.51
CA PRO A 269 8.71 -5.76 23.14
C PRO A 269 9.85 -5.96 22.13
N TYR A 270 9.53 -6.57 20.99
CA TYR A 270 10.41 -6.53 19.83
C TYR A 270 10.49 -5.10 19.29
N LEU A 271 11.65 -4.74 18.76
CA LEU A 271 11.90 -3.50 18.07
C LEU A 271 12.81 -3.71 16.86
N LEU A 272 12.69 -2.84 15.89
CA LEU A 272 13.64 -2.70 14.78
C LEU A 272 14.70 -1.70 15.18
N GLU A 273 15.98 -2.10 15.16
CA GLU A 273 17.13 -1.25 15.38
C GLU A 273 17.89 -1.01 14.08
N LEU A 274 18.13 0.25 13.77
CA LEU A 274 18.88 0.71 12.60
C LEU A 274 20.18 1.38 13.05
N LYS A 275 21.32 0.79 12.73
CA LYS A 275 22.66 1.28 13.10
C LYS A 275 23.14 2.41 12.19
N THR A 276 23.80 3.43 12.77
CA THR A 276 24.32 4.58 12.01
C THR A 276 25.67 4.30 11.33
N ASP A 277 26.37 3.27 11.76
CA ASP A 277 27.71 2.89 11.27
C ASP A 277 27.67 1.86 10.14
N ASN A 278 26.49 1.64 9.55
CA ASN A 278 26.27 0.60 8.54
C ASN A 278 26.55 -0.84 9.03
N SER A 279 26.63 -1.07 10.34
CA SER A 279 26.81 -2.44 10.89
C SER A 279 25.54 -3.28 10.84
N GLY A 280 24.48 -2.73 10.24
CA GLY A 280 23.27 -3.45 9.86
C GLY A 280 22.03 -3.12 10.67
N ILE A 281 21.03 -3.95 10.46
CA ILE A 281 19.70 -3.88 11.04
C ILE A 281 19.51 -5.08 11.96
N ARG A 282 18.78 -4.87 13.09
CA ARG A 282 18.46 -5.93 14.02
C ARG A 282 16.99 -5.85 14.45
N VAL A 283 16.31 -7.00 14.48
CA VAL A 283 15.02 -7.15 15.18
C VAL A 283 15.31 -7.83 16.50
N ARG A 284 15.09 -7.13 17.61
CA ARG A 284 15.52 -7.60 18.95
C ARG A 284 14.63 -7.08 20.08
N THR A 285 14.81 -7.59 21.31
CA THR A 285 14.08 -7.25 22.52
C THR A 285 15.04 -6.68 23.58
N THR A 286 15.29 -5.39 23.56
CA THR A 286 16.27 -4.78 24.48
C THR A 286 15.74 -3.64 25.31
N HIS A 287 14.58 -3.08 24.95
CA HIS A 287 14.01 -1.93 25.63
C HIS A 287 12.77 -2.33 26.42
N SER A 288 12.70 -1.87 27.67
CA SER A 288 11.48 -1.95 28.47
C SER A 288 10.34 -1.19 27.80
N THR A 289 9.10 -1.61 28.06
CA THR A 289 7.88 -0.92 27.60
C THR A 289 7.82 0.56 28.00
N ARG A 290 8.59 0.96 28.99
CA ARG A 290 8.65 2.32 29.53
C ARG A 290 9.56 3.26 28.74
N TYR A 291 10.46 2.76 27.89
CA TYR A 291 11.28 3.61 27.06
C TYR A 291 10.45 4.34 25.98
N GLY A 292 10.88 5.56 25.63
CA GLY A 292 10.34 6.26 24.48
C GLY A 292 11.07 5.84 23.19
N VAL A 293 10.34 5.26 22.26
CA VAL A 293 10.85 4.75 20.99
C VAL A 293 10.00 5.28 19.83
N HIS A 294 10.57 5.39 18.65
CA HIS A 294 9.82 5.83 17.47
C HIS A 294 8.78 4.80 17.00
N VAL A 295 7.78 5.28 16.28
CA VAL A 295 6.80 4.44 15.59
C VAL A 295 6.83 4.75 14.10
N ARG A 296 6.92 3.70 13.28
CA ARG A 296 6.71 3.75 11.84
C ARG A 296 5.49 2.90 11.51
N CYS A 297 4.39 3.53 11.18
CA CYS A 297 3.13 2.84 10.95
C CYS A 297 3.12 2.07 9.63
N ILE A 298 2.33 1.00 9.58
CA ILE A 298 1.93 0.31 8.35
C ILE A 298 0.43 0.51 8.11
N LYS A 299 0.02 0.46 6.84
CA LYS A 299 -1.40 0.54 6.49
C LYS A 299 -2.13 -0.69 7.00
N ASP A 300 -3.24 -0.46 7.70
CA ASP A 300 -4.19 -1.50 8.05
C ASP A 300 -5.01 -1.84 6.81
N ILE A 301 -4.89 -3.07 6.32
CA ILE A 301 -5.51 -3.57 5.08
C ILE A 301 -6.47 -4.73 5.33
N ASP A 302 -6.84 -4.94 6.61
CA ASP A 302 -7.81 -5.97 7.01
C ASP A 302 -9.24 -5.54 6.69
#